data_f18c095dc9f156b71264d52268a3b2a6
#
_entry.id   f18c095dc9f156b71264d52268a3b2a6
#
_cell.length_a   1.000
_cell.length_b   1.000
_cell.length_c   1.000
_cell.angle_alpha   90.00
_cell.angle_beta   90.00
_cell.angle_gamma   90.00
#
_symmetry.space_group_name_H-M   'P 1'
#
loop_
_entity.id
_entity.type
_entity.pdbx_description
1 polymer ?
#
loop_
_entity_poly.entity_id
_entity_poly.type
_entity_poly.pdbx_seq_one_letter_code
_entity_poly.pdbx_strand_id
1 'polypeptide(L)'
;NPYIEDVKIIKKLNGEVIIEVTERTATFMLQRETDYAYINNQGYILEIVCTQPELPIIKGYSSNELDPGNRINVEDLKKLEVVIQIMESANSNRIKELITAIDISDESNYILEIPSEAKTVQFGDETNINVKILWIVDLINREKGIEGEIIVNVPDIKKVYFREKV
;
A
#
# COMPACT_ATOMS: atom_id res chain seq x y z
N ASN A 1 -4.52 21.87 9.12
CA ASN A 1 -5.07 21.05 8.02
C ASN A 1 -4.12 19.89 7.76
N PRO A 2 -4.58 18.62 7.90
CA PRO A 2 -3.72 17.44 7.72
C PRO A 2 -3.10 17.33 6.31
N TYR A 3 -3.73 17.91 5.31
CA TYR A 3 -3.24 17.94 3.93
C TYR A 3 -2.08 18.92 3.70
N ILE A 4 -1.81 19.84 4.63
CA ILE A 4 -0.68 20.75 4.48
C ILE A 4 0.57 20.14 5.08
N GLU A 5 1.59 19.91 4.24
CA GLU A 5 2.90 19.40 4.65
C GLU A 5 3.82 20.54 5.09
N ASP A 6 3.92 21.59 4.27
CA ASP A 6 4.79 22.74 4.53
C ASP A 6 4.18 24.04 4.01
N VAL A 7 4.52 25.16 4.65
CA VAL A 7 4.14 26.51 4.21
C VAL A 7 5.36 27.42 4.27
N LYS A 8 5.76 27.94 3.13
CA LYS A 8 6.87 28.89 3.01
C LYS A 8 6.36 30.28 2.66
N ILE A 9 6.70 31.27 3.47
CA ILE A 9 6.32 32.67 3.27
C ILE A 9 7.54 33.47 2.85
N ILE A 10 7.49 34.04 1.65
CA ILE A 10 8.56 34.88 1.07
C ILE A 10 8.04 36.30 0.96
N LYS A 11 8.70 37.23 1.68
CA LYS A 11 8.43 38.67 1.59
C LYS A 11 9.43 39.31 0.65
N LYS A 12 8.95 39.96 -0.41
CA LYS A 12 9.77 40.73 -1.35
C LYS A 12 9.93 42.19 -0.91
N LEU A 13 10.99 42.84 -1.38
CA LEU A 13 11.29 44.25 -1.07
C LEU A 13 10.23 45.23 -1.59
N ASN A 14 9.47 44.85 -2.61
CA ASN A 14 8.37 45.63 -3.18
C ASN A 14 7.04 45.54 -2.38
N GLY A 15 7.06 44.85 -1.21
CA GLY A 15 5.87 44.63 -0.39
C GLY A 15 5.01 43.45 -0.79
N GLU A 16 5.38 42.70 -1.83
CA GLU A 16 4.71 41.47 -2.26
C GLU A 16 5.01 40.35 -1.25
N VAL A 17 3.98 39.55 -0.93
CA VAL A 17 4.09 38.33 -0.11
C VAL A 17 3.72 37.14 -0.97
N ILE A 18 4.65 36.19 -1.12
CA ILE A 18 4.41 34.91 -1.77
C ILE A 18 4.22 33.85 -0.69
N ILE A 19 3.15 33.07 -0.77
CA ILE A 19 2.89 31.92 0.09
C ILE A 19 2.97 30.67 -0.79
N GLU A 20 3.99 29.83 -0.54
CA GLU A 20 4.14 28.52 -1.16
C GLU A 20 3.60 27.47 -0.20
N VAL A 21 2.69 26.63 -0.65
CA VAL A 21 2.08 25.55 0.13
C VAL A 21 2.43 24.22 -0.53
N THR A 22 2.98 23.30 0.27
CA THR A 22 3.17 21.90 -0.13
C THR A 22 2.07 21.07 0.49
N GLU A 23 1.36 20.29 -0.33
CA GLU A 23 0.26 19.47 0.13
C GLU A 23 0.65 17.98 0.15
N ARG A 24 0.12 17.26 1.14
CA ARG A 24 0.19 15.80 1.21
C ARG A 24 -0.85 15.19 0.27
N THR A 25 -0.47 14.12 -0.40
CA THR A 25 -1.38 13.35 -1.27
C THR A 25 -1.73 12.03 -0.60
N ALA A 26 -3.02 11.67 -0.57
CA ALA A 26 -3.47 10.36 -0.12
C ALA A 26 -2.97 9.27 -1.09
N THR A 27 -2.43 8.19 -0.57
CA THR A 27 -1.86 7.08 -1.35
C THR A 27 -2.42 5.72 -0.97
N PHE A 28 -2.90 5.58 0.26
CA PHE A 28 -3.52 4.37 0.79
C PHE A 28 -4.72 4.70 1.66
N MET A 29 -5.50 3.67 1.94
CA MET A 29 -6.60 3.71 2.91
C MET A 29 -6.36 2.65 3.99
N LEU A 30 -6.44 3.05 5.25
CA LEU A 30 -6.50 2.09 6.36
C LEU A 30 -7.94 1.64 6.54
N GLN A 31 -8.19 0.34 6.53
CA GLN A 31 -9.52 -0.19 6.81
C GLN A 31 -9.84 -0.09 8.30
N ARG A 32 -10.96 0.55 8.63
CA ARG A 32 -11.56 0.61 9.97
C ARG A 32 -12.83 -0.26 10.00
N GLU A 33 -13.52 -0.31 11.12
CA GLU A 33 -14.74 -1.15 11.25
C GLU A 33 -15.87 -0.74 10.31
N THR A 34 -16.11 0.57 10.16
CA THR A 34 -17.24 1.13 9.39
C THR A 34 -16.84 2.11 8.31
N ASP A 35 -15.58 2.52 8.26
CA ASP A 35 -15.06 3.57 7.40
C ASP A 35 -13.57 3.35 7.07
N TYR A 36 -12.95 4.33 6.44
CA TYR A 36 -11.55 4.30 6.04
C TYR A 36 -10.83 5.58 6.47
N ALA A 37 -9.55 5.46 6.78
CA ALA A 37 -8.67 6.59 6.97
C ALA A 37 -7.73 6.75 5.77
N TYR A 38 -7.76 7.88 5.08
CA TYR A 38 -6.74 8.21 4.07
C TYR A 38 -5.41 8.47 4.74
N ILE A 39 -4.35 7.85 4.22
CA ILE A 39 -2.97 8.12 4.62
C ILE A 39 -2.08 8.44 3.42
N ASN A 40 -1.00 9.18 3.68
CA ASN A 40 0.05 9.43 2.70
C ASN A 40 1.23 8.44 2.87
N ASN A 41 2.23 8.51 1.98
CA ASN A 41 3.44 7.68 2.04
C ASN A 41 4.29 7.88 3.31
N GLN A 42 4.09 8.95 4.04
CA GLN A 42 4.78 9.22 5.30
C GLN A 42 4.00 8.71 6.52
N GLY A 43 2.81 8.10 6.30
CA GLY A 43 1.95 7.55 7.35
C GLY A 43 1.11 8.60 8.09
N TYR A 44 0.97 9.83 7.57
CA TYR A 44 0.06 10.83 8.14
C TYR A 44 -1.38 10.53 7.75
N ILE A 45 -2.27 10.57 8.74
CA ILE A 45 -3.70 10.43 8.55
C ILE A 45 -4.25 11.77 8.07
N LEU A 46 -4.87 11.76 6.90
CA LEU A 46 -5.35 12.97 6.24
C LEU A 46 -6.82 13.23 6.52
N GLU A 47 -7.65 12.21 6.39
CA GLU A 47 -9.10 12.31 6.47
C GLU A 47 -9.73 10.96 6.78
N ILE A 48 -10.90 10.96 7.43
CA ILE A 48 -11.75 9.79 7.62
C ILE A 48 -12.92 9.87 6.64
N VAL A 49 -13.14 8.80 5.87
CA VAL A 49 -14.13 8.76 4.80
C VAL A 49 -15.00 7.50 4.87
N CYS A 50 -16.29 7.66 4.57
CA CYS A 50 -17.28 6.58 4.50
C CYS A 50 -17.65 6.27 3.03
N THR A 51 -16.68 6.32 2.13
CA THR A 51 -16.86 6.08 0.70
C THR A 51 -16.42 4.70 0.29
N GLN A 52 -16.74 4.27 -0.94
CA GLN A 52 -16.14 3.09 -1.55
C GLN A 52 -14.61 3.30 -1.68
N PRO A 53 -13.81 2.25 -1.48
CA PRO A 53 -12.36 2.36 -1.60
C PRO A 53 -11.92 2.78 -3.00
N GLU A 54 -11.13 3.85 -3.08
CA GLU A 54 -10.56 4.38 -4.33
C GLU A 54 -9.04 4.18 -4.41
N LEU A 55 -8.41 3.87 -3.27
CA LEU A 55 -6.98 3.63 -3.14
C LEU A 55 -6.74 2.23 -2.56
N PRO A 56 -5.53 1.67 -2.71
CA PRO A 56 -5.20 0.39 -2.10
C PRO A 56 -5.40 0.42 -0.59
N ILE A 57 -6.03 -0.63 -0.06
CA ILE A 57 -6.37 -0.76 1.35
C ILE A 57 -5.22 -1.44 2.09
N ILE A 58 -4.84 -0.89 3.24
CA ILE A 58 -3.95 -1.55 4.21
C ILE A 58 -4.79 -2.12 5.34
N LYS A 59 -4.61 -3.41 5.60
CA LYS A 59 -5.25 -4.18 6.67
C LYS A 59 -4.21 -4.66 7.68
N GLY A 60 -4.63 -4.99 8.89
CA GLY A 60 -3.76 -5.63 9.89
C GLY A 60 -2.73 -4.69 10.53
N TYR A 61 -2.93 -3.39 10.45
CA TYR A 61 -2.13 -2.39 11.16
C TYR A 61 -2.44 -2.42 12.67
N SER A 62 -1.50 -1.94 13.49
CA SER A 62 -1.59 -1.91 14.96
C SER A 62 -1.89 -0.54 15.56
N SER A 63 -1.88 0.52 14.75
CA SER A 63 -2.15 1.90 15.19
C SER A 63 -3.58 2.06 15.72
N ASN A 64 -3.75 2.67 16.89
CA ASN A 64 -5.04 2.84 17.56
C ASN A 64 -5.61 4.26 17.40
N GLU A 65 -4.75 5.28 17.29
CA GLU A 65 -5.15 6.68 17.18
C GLU A 65 -5.10 7.14 15.72
N LEU A 66 -6.24 7.03 15.04
CA LEU A 66 -6.37 7.35 13.61
C LEU A 66 -7.03 8.71 13.37
N ASP A 67 -6.77 9.70 14.20
CA ASP A 67 -7.30 11.04 14.01
C ASP A 67 -6.51 11.80 12.91
N PRO A 68 -7.21 12.60 12.07
CA PRO A 68 -6.56 13.41 11.05
C PRO A 68 -5.49 14.34 11.64
N GLY A 69 -4.31 14.33 11.04
CA GLY A 69 -3.11 15.04 11.50
C GLY A 69 -2.15 14.18 12.32
N ASN A 70 -2.61 13.07 12.88
CA ASN A 70 -1.73 12.10 13.55
C ASN A 70 -0.94 11.29 12.53
N ARG A 71 0.09 10.62 13.00
CA ARG A 71 0.90 9.69 12.22
C ARG A 71 0.73 8.28 12.79
N ILE A 72 0.65 7.28 11.94
CA ILE A 72 0.64 5.88 12.38
C ILE A 72 1.89 5.56 13.21
N ASN A 73 1.84 4.54 14.04
CA ASN A 73 2.93 4.18 14.94
C ASN A 73 4.19 3.73 14.19
N VAL A 74 5.32 3.63 14.90
CA VAL A 74 6.64 3.31 14.32
C VAL A 74 6.67 1.91 13.70
N GLU A 75 5.96 0.95 14.27
CA GLU A 75 5.88 -0.42 13.74
C GLU A 75 5.15 -0.44 12.39
N ASP A 76 3.98 0.17 12.32
CA ASP A 76 3.22 0.28 11.08
C ASP A 76 3.95 1.11 10.01
N LEU A 77 4.74 2.14 10.42
CA LEU A 77 5.57 2.91 9.49
C LEU A 77 6.62 2.04 8.79
N LYS A 78 7.29 1.14 9.50
CA LYS A 78 8.26 0.21 8.91
C LYS A 78 7.59 -0.71 7.90
N LYS A 79 6.41 -1.23 8.25
CA LYS A 79 5.61 -2.07 7.34
C LYS A 79 5.13 -1.28 6.12
N LEU A 80 4.73 -0.01 6.30
CA LEU A 80 4.34 0.89 5.20
C LEU A 80 5.48 1.12 4.20
N GLU A 81 6.73 1.25 4.67
CA GLU A 81 7.90 1.37 3.80
C GLU A 81 8.04 0.14 2.88
N VAL A 82 7.80 -1.06 3.40
CA VAL A 82 7.79 -2.30 2.61
C VAL A 82 6.64 -2.31 1.61
N VAL A 83 5.44 -1.91 2.03
CA VAL A 83 4.27 -1.78 1.14
C VAL A 83 4.57 -0.83 -0.02
N ILE A 84 5.19 0.32 0.24
CA ILE A 84 5.58 1.28 -0.81
C ILE A 84 6.53 0.62 -1.81
N GLN A 85 7.55 -0.11 -1.37
CA GLN A 85 8.49 -0.81 -2.25
C GLN A 85 7.78 -1.89 -3.09
N ILE A 86 6.85 -2.64 -2.50
CA ILE A 86 6.02 -3.62 -3.23
C ILE A 86 5.21 -2.91 -4.32
N MET A 87 4.53 -1.80 -3.98
CA MET A 87 3.70 -1.06 -4.92
C MET A 87 4.50 -0.36 -6.02
N GLU A 88 5.71 0.12 -5.74
CA GLU A 88 6.63 0.67 -6.74
C GLU A 88 7.09 -0.41 -7.73
N SER A 89 7.47 -1.59 -7.23
CA SER A 89 7.82 -2.74 -8.08
C SER A 89 6.63 -3.20 -8.91
N ALA A 90 5.44 -3.27 -8.31
CA ALA A 90 4.19 -3.60 -9.00
C ALA A 90 3.87 -2.57 -10.11
N ASN A 91 4.08 -1.28 -9.85
CA ASN A 91 3.89 -0.21 -10.83
C ASN A 91 4.86 -0.36 -12.02
N SER A 92 6.13 -0.64 -11.75
CA SER A 92 7.15 -0.87 -12.79
C SER A 92 6.81 -2.07 -13.68
N ASN A 93 6.08 -3.05 -13.15
CA ASN A 93 5.64 -4.26 -13.85
C ASN A 93 4.16 -4.21 -14.30
N ARG A 94 3.50 -3.05 -14.20
CA ARG A 94 2.13 -2.76 -14.70
C ARG A 94 1.02 -3.61 -14.05
N ILE A 95 1.20 -4.03 -12.79
CA ILE A 95 0.20 -4.76 -12.01
C ILE A 95 -0.27 -4.00 -10.76
N LYS A 96 0.22 -2.77 -10.53
CA LYS A 96 -0.16 -1.95 -9.37
C LYS A 96 -1.67 -1.82 -9.21
N GLU A 97 -2.37 -1.51 -10.29
CA GLU A 97 -3.82 -1.28 -10.31
C GLU A 97 -4.64 -2.57 -10.04
N LEU A 98 -4.03 -3.74 -10.12
CA LEU A 98 -4.67 -5.01 -9.80
C LEU A 98 -4.67 -5.27 -8.28
N ILE A 99 -3.73 -4.69 -7.53
CA ILE A 99 -3.58 -4.87 -6.08
C ILE A 99 -4.54 -3.91 -5.38
N THR A 100 -5.60 -4.43 -4.77
CA THR A 100 -6.63 -3.63 -4.09
C THR A 100 -6.47 -3.58 -2.59
N ALA A 101 -5.77 -4.55 -2.00
CA ALA A 101 -5.49 -4.55 -0.57
C ALA A 101 -4.18 -5.28 -0.25
N ILE A 102 -3.57 -4.87 0.86
CA ILE A 102 -2.36 -5.48 1.43
C ILE A 102 -2.58 -5.66 2.92
N ASP A 103 -2.47 -6.90 3.41
CA ASP A 103 -2.47 -7.22 4.83
C ASP A 103 -1.03 -7.18 5.37
N ILE A 104 -0.81 -6.36 6.41
CA ILE A 104 0.48 -6.13 7.05
C ILE A 104 0.52 -6.67 8.49
N SER A 105 -0.43 -7.53 8.88
CA SER A 105 -0.51 -8.08 10.23
C SER A 105 0.73 -8.89 10.63
N ASP A 106 1.36 -9.53 9.68
CA ASP A 106 2.59 -10.31 9.86
C ASP A 106 3.71 -9.77 8.94
N GLU A 107 4.76 -9.19 9.51
CA GLU A 107 5.91 -8.67 8.77
C GLU A 107 6.73 -9.75 8.06
N SER A 108 6.58 -11.01 8.45
CA SER A 108 7.18 -12.16 7.78
C SER A 108 6.36 -12.64 6.58
N ASN A 109 5.11 -12.21 6.47
CA ASN A 109 4.22 -12.64 5.38
C ASN A 109 3.15 -11.60 5.04
N TYR A 110 3.49 -10.61 4.24
CA TYR A 110 2.52 -9.71 3.63
C TYR A 110 1.61 -10.48 2.67
N ILE A 111 0.31 -10.15 2.67
CA ILE A 111 -0.68 -10.79 1.79
C ILE A 111 -1.25 -9.74 0.85
N LEU A 112 -1.20 -9.98 -0.46
CA LEU A 112 -1.77 -9.09 -1.46
C LEU A 112 -3.10 -9.65 -1.97
N GLU A 113 -4.09 -8.79 -2.17
CA GLU A 113 -5.38 -9.14 -2.77
C GLU A 113 -5.47 -8.60 -4.21
N ILE A 114 -5.74 -9.49 -5.16
CA ILE A 114 -5.89 -9.20 -6.59
C ILE A 114 -7.23 -9.76 -7.08
N PRO A 115 -8.36 -9.16 -6.66
CA PRO A 115 -9.69 -9.73 -6.89
C PRO A 115 -10.10 -9.75 -8.37
N SER A 116 -9.62 -8.84 -9.20
CA SER A 116 -9.89 -8.84 -10.65
C SER A 116 -9.35 -10.08 -11.36
N GLU A 117 -8.31 -10.71 -10.79
CA GLU A 117 -7.72 -11.94 -11.30
C GLU A 117 -8.12 -13.16 -10.45
N ALA A 118 -9.01 -12.99 -9.47
CA ALA A 118 -9.40 -14.00 -8.49
C ALA A 118 -8.18 -14.62 -7.76
N LYS A 119 -7.18 -13.79 -7.38
CA LYS A 119 -5.94 -14.22 -6.75
C LYS A 119 -5.73 -13.57 -5.39
N THR A 120 -5.17 -14.35 -4.48
CA THR A 120 -4.52 -13.88 -3.25
C THR A 120 -3.04 -14.27 -3.33
N VAL A 121 -2.14 -13.42 -2.85
CA VAL A 121 -0.71 -13.67 -2.92
C VAL A 121 -0.13 -13.78 -1.52
N GLN A 122 0.49 -14.91 -1.20
CA GLN A 122 1.36 -15.10 -0.05
C GLN A 122 2.74 -14.55 -0.41
N PHE A 123 2.97 -13.27 -0.11
CA PHE A 123 4.13 -12.53 -0.60
C PHE A 123 5.39 -12.80 0.23
N GLY A 124 5.21 -13.02 1.55
CA GLY A 124 6.34 -13.12 2.48
C GLY A 124 6.86 -11.75 2.91
N ASP A 125 8.12 -11.70 3.31
CA ASP A 125 8.83 -10.52 3.81
C ASP A 125 9.33 -9.57 2.69
N GLU A 126 10.12 -8.56 3.07
CA GLU A 126 10.71 -7.56 2.16
C GLU A 126 11.83 -8.09 1.27
N THR A 127 12.22 -9.35 1.39
CA THR A 127 13.30 -9.91 0.57
C THR A 127 12.87 -10.19 -0.86
N ASN A 128 13.75 -9.91 -1.83
CA ASN A 128 13.55 -10.23 -3.26
C ASN A 128 12.25 -9.66 -3.87
N ILE A 129 11.77 -8.50 -3.43
CA ILE A 129 10.50 -7.89 -3.86
C ILE A 129 10.34 -7.92 -5.38
N ASN A 130 11.32 -7.44 -6.14
CA ASN A 130 11.23 -7.37 -7.60
C ASN A 130 11.10 -8.75 -8.26
N VAL A 131 11.81 -9.75 -7.74
CA VAL A 131 11.76 -11.13 -8.25
C VAL A 131 10.39 -11.75 -7.94
N LYS A 132 9.87 -11.54 -6.73
CA LYS A 132 8.53 -12.01 -6.35
C LYS A 132 7.45 -11.38 -7.24
N ILE A 133 7.53 -10.08 -7.52
CA ILE A 133 6.58 -9.39 -8.41
C ILE A 133 6.64 -9.98 -9.83
N LEU A 134 7.82 -10.27 -10.37
CA LEU A 134 7.95 -10.92 -11.69
C LEU A 134 7.28 -12.30 -11.71
N TRP A 135 7.44 -13.10 -10.66
CA TRP A 135 6.74 -14.38 -10.54
C TRP A 135 5.23 -14.24 -10.42
N ILE A 136 4.76 -13.22 -9.70
CA ILE A 136 3.32 -12.92 -9.60
C ILE A 136 2.75 -12.60 -10.98
N VAL A 137 3.42 -11.74 -11.76
CA VAL A 137 3.02 -11.43 -13.14
C VAL A 137 2.94 -12.68 -14.01
N ASP A 138 3.97 -13.52 -13.95
CA ASP A 138 4.02 -14.77 -14.72
C ASP A 138 2.89 -15.73 -14.34
N LEU A 139 2.65 -15.93 -13.03
CA LEU A 139 1.59 -16.82 -12.55
C LEU A 139 0.19 -16.27 -12.82
N ILE A 140 -0.05 -14.97 -12.75
CA ILE A 140 -1.32 -14.36 -13.16
C ILE A 140 -1.61 -14.70 -14.63
N ASN A 141 -0.61 -14.60 -15.50
CA ASN A 141 -0.78 -14.87 -16.92
C ASN A 141 -0.99 -16.36 -17.23
N ARG A 142 -0.28 -17.26 -16.53
CA ARG A 142 -0.41 -18.71 -16.73
C ARG A 142 -1.73 -19.27 -16.20
N GLU A 143 -2.15 -18.81 -15.04
CA GLU A 143 -3.33 -19.30 -14.31
C GLU A 143 -4.54 -18.37 -14.48
N LYS A 144 -4.64 -17.76 -15.65
CA LYS A 144 -5.71 -16.79 -15.97
C LYS A 144 -7.10 -17.45 -15.86
N GLY A 145 -7.99 -16.79 -15.12
CA GLY A 145 -9.38 -17.23 -14.92
C GLY A 145 -9.55 -18.34 -13.88
N ILE A 146 -8.48 -18.80 -13.23
CA ILE A 146 -8.54 -19.81 -12.17
C ILE A 146 -8.41 -19.09 -10.80
N GLU A 147 -9.37 -19.30 -9.89
CA GLU A 147 -9.32 -18.77 -8.53
C GLU A 147 -8.28 -19.52 -7.69
N GLY A 148 -7.45 -18.78 -6.93
CA GLY A 148 -6.49 -19.42 -6.06
C GLY A 148 -5.45 -18.49 -5.44
N GLU A 149 -4.44 -19.11 -4.88
CA GLU A 149 -3.34 -18.44 -4.20
C GLU A 149 -2.03 -18.57 -4.97
N ILE A 150 -1.33 -17.46 -5.11
CA ILE A 150 0.04 -17.38 -5.59
C ILE A 150 0.97 -17.42 -4.39
N ILE A 151 1.87 -18.38 -4.31
CA ILE A 151 2.79 -18.58 -3.19
C ILE A 151 4.21 -18.23 -3.64
N VAL A 152 4.70 -17.05 -3.20
CA VAL A 152 6.07 -16.59 -3.48
C VAL A 152 6.91 -16.44 -2.19
N ASN A 153 6.32 -16.70 -1.03
CA ASN A 153 6.99 -16.72 0.28
C ASN A 153 7.72 -18.05 0.55
N VAL A 154 8.46 -18.53 -0.42
CA VAL A 154 9.16 -19.82 -0.36
C VAL A 154 10.65 -19.60 -0.10
N PRO A 155 11.35 -20.53 0.60
CA PRO A 155 12.78 -20.40 0.86
C PRO A 155 13.63 -20.36 -0.42
N ASP A 156 13.20 -21.08 -1.45
CA ASP A 156 13.83 -21.08 -2.78
C ASP A 156 12.88 -20.41 -3.78
N ILE A 157 13.20 -19.20 -4.18
CA ILE A 157 12.39 -18.38 -5.11
C ILE A 157 12.18 -19.05 -6.49
N LYS A 158 12.91 -20.12 -6.81
CA LYS A 158 12.68 -20.93 -8.01
C LYS A 158 11.55 -21.95 -7.85
N LYS A 159 11.04 -22.10 -6.63
CA LYS A 159 9.98 -23.06 -6.28
C LYS A 159 8.65 -22.38 -5.95
N VAL A 160 8.39 -21.21 -6.50
CA VAL A 160 7.08 -20.55 -6.43
C VAL A 160 6.02 -21.40 -7.11
N TYR A 161 4.80 -21.34 -6.61
CA TYR A 161 3.71 -22.14 -7.17
C TYR A 161 2.35 -21.45 -7.00
N PHE A 162 1.40 -21.93 -7.76
CA PHE A 162 0.00 -21.58 -7.66
C PHE A 162 -0.76 -22.73 -6.98
N ARG A 163 -1.69 -22.38 -6.10
CA ARG A 163 -2.60 -23.32 -5.46
C ARG A 163 -4.02 -22.92 -5.81
N GLU A 164 -4.68 -23.74 -6.62
CA GLU A 164 -6.08 -23.56 -6.97
C GLU A 164 -6.97 -23.71 -5.75
N LYS A 165 -7.98 -22.86 -5.65
CA LYS A 165 -9.03 -22.96 -4.65
C LYS A 165 -10.12 -23.89 -5.18
N VAL A 166 -10.24 -25.07 -4.55
CA VAL A 166 -11.25 -26.09 -4.88
C VAL A 166 -12.56 -25.80 -4.16
#